data_df050f67caa7c82143455b6205c103c9
#
_entry.id   df050f67caa7c82143455b6205c103c9
#
_cell.length_a   1.000
_cell.length_b   1.000
_cell.length_c   1.000
_cell.angle_alpha   90.00
_cell.angle_beta   90.00
_cell.angle_gamma   90.00
#
_symmetry.space_group_name_H-M   'P 1'
#
loop_
_entity.id
_entity.type
_entity.pdbx_description
1 polymer ?
#
loop_
_entity_poly.entity_id
_entity_poly.type
_entity_poly.pdbx_seq_one_letter_code
_entity_poly.pdbx_strand_id
1 'polypeptide(L)' 'MSDKEKLRRLIEQGHDYYYSDAYNGASVYEAIAEYLIMKGVRLKEDVDNG' A
#
# COMPACT_ATOMS: atom_id res chain seq x y z
N MET A 1 -6.30 2.63 -18.30
CA MET A 1 -6.46 1.94 -17.05
C MET A 1 -6.94 2.85 -15.97
N SER A 2 -7.87 2.41 -15.18
CA SER A 2 -8.40 3.27 -14.14
C SER A 2 -7.46 3.27 -12.94
N ASP A 3 -7.59 4.30 -12.13
CA ASP A 3 -6.80 4.39 -10.93
C ASP A 3 -7.11 3.25 -9.98
N LYS A 4 -8.36 2.83 -9.98
CA LYS A 4 -8.77 1.73 -9.13
C LYS A 4 -8.03 0.45 -9.49
N GLU A 5 -7.84 0.22 -10.77
CA GLU A 5 -7.17 -0.98 -11.21
C GLU A 5 -5.70 -0.95 -10.88
N LYS A 6 -5.08 0.21 -11.03
CA LYS A 6 -3.69 0.36 -10.65
C LYS A 6 -3.50 0.15 -9.16
N LEU A 7 -4.40 0.72 -8.37
CA LEU A 7 -4.31 0.60 -6.94
C LEU A 7 -4.50 -0.85 -6.51
N ARG A 8 -5.41 -1.53 -7.15
CA ARG A 8 -5.65 -2.93 -6.84
C ARG A 8 -4.40 -3.77 -7.08
N ARG A 9 -3.70 -3.50 -8.18
CA ARG A 9 -2.48 -4.24 -8.46
C ARG A 9 -1.42 -3.97 -7.41
N LEU A 10 -1.32 -2.73 -6.98
CA LEU A 10 -0.37 -2.39 -5.94
C LEU A 10 -0.70 -3.08 -4.63
N ILE A 11 -1.98 -3.18 -4.33
CA ILE A 11 -2.41 -3.86 -3.13
C ILE A 11 -2.04 -5.34 -3.20
N GLU A 12 -2.23 -5.95 -4.35
CA GLU A 12 -1.87 -7.34 -4.52
C GLU A 12 -0.36 -7.53 -4.34
N GLN A 13 0.41 -6.62 -4.89
CA GLN A 13 1.86 -6.68 -4.73
C GLN A 13 2.25 -6.47 -3.28
N GLY A 14 1.55 -5.60 -2.59
CA GLY A 14 1.81 -5.38 -1.18
C GLY A 14 1.51 -6.61 -0.34
N HIS A 15 0.48 -7.34 -0.74
CA HIS A 15 0.15 -8.58 -0.07
C HIS A 15 1.30 -9.58 -0.21
N ASP A 16 1.87 -9.66 -1.41
CA ASP A 16 3.01 -10.52 -1.63
C ASP A 16 4.23 -10.05 -0.87
N TYR A 17 4.36 -8.74 -0.74
CA TYR A 17 5.46 -8.17 0.01
C TYR A 17 5.44 -8.63 1.46
N TYR A 18 4.27 -8.84 2.02
CA TYR A 18 4.15 -9.31 3.38
C TYR A 18 4.87 -10.66 3.58
N TYR A 19 4.82 -11.50 2.55
CA TYR A 19 5.43 -12.82 2.65
C TYR A 19 6.88 -12.82 2.19
N SER A 20 7.41 -11.68 1.80
CA SER A 20 8.80 -11.63 1.34
C SER A 20 9.72 -11.43 2.53
N ASP A 21 10.98 -11.72 2.32
CA ASP A 21 11.96 -11.53 3.35
C ASP A 21 12.25 -10.05 3.60
N ALA A 22 11.81 -9.22 2.71
CA ALA A 22 12.07 -7.80 2.84
C ALA A 22 11.20 -7.14 3.89
N TYR A 23 10.06 -7.75 4.20
CA TYR A 23 9.17 -7.17 5.17
C TYR A 23 9.36 -7.83 6.52
N ASN A 24 9.38 -7.02 7.55
CA ASN A 24 9.59 -7.54 8.88
C ASN A 24 8.61 -6.91 9.83
N GLY A 25 7.36 -7.05 9.56
CA GLY A 25 6.32 -6.49 10.39
C GLY A 25 5.35 -7.55 10.83
N ALA A 26 4.29 -7.11 11.49
CA ALA A 26 3.37 -8.02 12.11
C ALA A 26 2.04 -8.17 11.40
N SER A 27 1.73 -7.33 10.44
CA SER A 27 0.40 -7.33 9.84
C SER A 27 0.47 -7.22 8.33
N VAL A 28 -0.35 -8.01 7.65
CA VAL A 28 -0.40 -7.93 6.19
C VAL A 28 -0.94 -6.57 5.76
N TYR A 29 -1.83 -5.99 6.54
CA TYR A 29 -2.36 -4.68 6.19
C TYR A 29 -1.28 -3.62 6.27
N GLU A 30 -0.42 -3.74 7.25
CA GLU A 30 0.68 -2.82 7.39
C GLU A 30 1.68 -2.96 6.25
N ALA A 31 1.90 -4.19 5.83
CA ALA A 31 2.80 -4.43 4.71
C ALA A 31 2.25 -3.80 3.43
N ILE A 32 0.96 -3.93 3.21
CA ILE A 32 0.34 -3.35 2.04
C ILE A 32 0.48 -1.84 2.06
N ALA A 33 0.20 -1.24 3.22
CA ALA A 33 0.30 0.21 3.34
C ALA A 33 1.72 0.69 3.10
N GLU A 34 2.68 -0.02 3.66
CA GLU A 34 4.07 0.35 3.49
C GLU A 34 4.50 0.23 2.03
N TYR A 35 4.05 -0.83 1.39
CA TYR A 35 4.39 -1.03 -0.01
C TYR A 35 3.83 0.08 -0.88
N LEU A 36 2.59 0.48 -0.62
CA LEU A 36 1.98 1.55 -1.39
C LEU A 36 2.76 2.84 -1.25
N ILE A 37 3.20 3.14 -0.05
CA ILE A 37 3.97 4.34 0.18
C ILE A 37 5.31 4.26 -0.54
N MET A 38 5.93 3.10 -0.53
CA MET A 38 7.19 2.91 -1.24
C MET A 38 7.03 3.13 -2.74
N LYS A 39 5.87 2.81 -3.27
CA LYS A 39 5.61 3.00 -4.69
C LYS A 39 5.12 4.40 -5.03
N GLY A 40 5.07 5.27 -4.05
CA GLY A 40 4.73 6.66 -4.31
C GLY A 40 3.27 6.99 -4.29
N VAL A 41 2.46 6.12 -3.74
CA VAL A 41 1.04 6.41 -3.64
C VAL A 41 0.86 7.49 -2.57
N ARG A 42 0.15 8.54 -2.92
CA ARG A 42 -0.10 9.61 -1.98
C ARG A 42 -1.55 9.61 -1.60
N LEU A 43 -1.78 9.58 -0.32
CA LEU A 43 -3.12 9.64 0.17
C LEU A 43 -3.53 11.08 0.31
N LYS A 44 -4.78 11.35 -0.04
CA LYS A 44 -5.31 12.64 0.15
C LYS A 44 -5.66 12.75 1.61
N GLU A 45 -5.01 13.61 2.29
CA GLU A 45 -5.29 13.78 3.66
C GLU A 45 -6.59 14.41 3.84
N ASP A 46 -7.35 13.89 4.72
CA ASP A 46 -8.62 14.36 4.95
C ASP A 46 -8.64 15.33 6.01
N VAL A 47 -8.07 16.21 5.95
CA VAL A 47 -7.96 17.07 6.99
C VAL A 47 -9.10 17.88 7.28
N ASP A 48 -9.17 17.91 7.36
CA ASP A 48 -9.69 18.54 7.67
C ASP A 48 -9.79 19.32 8.02
N ASN A 49 -9.65 19.72 7.83
CA ASN A 49 -9.62 20.25 8.10
C ASN A 49 -9.71 20.74 8.40
N GLY A 50 -9.73 20.99 8.42
CA GLY A 50 -9.82 21.32 8.60
C GLY A 50 -9.64 21.70 8.67
#